data_6dbbb20c8f448c6f025b613e58218186
#
_entry.id   6dbbb20c8f448c6f025b613e58218186
#
_cell.length_a   1.000
_cell.length_b   1.000
_cell.length_c   1.000
_cell.angle_alpha   90.00
_cell.angle_beta   90.00
_cell.angle_gamma   90.00
#
_symmetry.space_group_name_H-M   'P 1'
#
loop_
_entity.id
_entity.type
_entity.pdbx_description
1 polymer ?
#
loop_
_entity_poly.entity_id
_entity_poly.type
_entity_poly.pdbx_seq_one_letter_code
_entity_poly.pdbx_strand_id
1 'polypeptide(L)'
;MQPVLDATKASAPYRYRWVALFVILAVEVMDLLDSLVTNIAGPVIREEVGGSYSLIQWLGAAYTLAMAIGLLTGGRLGDIFGRRRMFLIGAAGFTIASLACGLAQSPVQLIVARAVQGLFGAVMLPQGLGMIKQMFSPAEQAKAFGAFGPVMGLSSVGGPILAGWLVDADYFGSGWRMIFFINLPLGLFAVLGAIKFLPEFKSERAPRLDALGVLLAAAGAFLLLFPLVQGRELDWPVWCFVMLAAGLIVFGLFSIFEARRERSGRDPLVTPSLFRKRAFSGGLLVGLVFFASLIGTGLIFTFYLQIGLGYSPLKAGLTTLPQALGTVAGFIAAGSGLSERLGRKLLQIGTLTMVLATAGFALTVALAGADINPYQMIPALVLLGAGMGLAMAPFFNIVLAGVDDEETGSASGALTSVQQLGGAFGIAVLGTLFFAILPGQVADQVDGSASELRTVLTTAGVPSDAQPAVATGLRDCLHDRVAENDPDVVPASCQSSGSLPGLQAYAVEQTRAGFQDATIRTTGVTVVLLLLAFGLSFLLPKRARPEEAGH
;
A
#
# COMPACT_ATOMS: atom_id res chain seq x y z
N MET A 1 -22.76 54.18 13.64
CA MET A 1 -21.46 54.07 12.94
C MET A 1 -20.63 53.03 13.69
N GLN A 2 -20.71 51.79 13.33
CA GLN A 2 -19.81 50.74 13.80
C GLN A 2 -18.56 50.78 12.90
N PRO A 3 -17.34 50.70 13.47
CA PRO A 3 -16.13 50.66 12.63
C PRO A 3 -16.10 49.30 11.89
N VAL A 4 -16.05 49.38 10.57
CA VAL A 4 -15.71 48.26 9.70
C VAL A 4 -14.29 47.83 10.05
N LEU A 5 -14.16 46.68 10.72
CA LEU A 5 -12.87 46.05 10.98
C LEU A 5 -12.23 45.66 9.68
N ASP A 6 -11.09 46.24 9.36
CA ASP A 6 -10.22 46.00 8.25
C ASP A 6 -9.84 44.51 8.13
N ALA A 7 -10.40 43.82 7.20
CA ALA A 7 -10.11 42.42 6.84
C ALA A 7 -8.87 42.29 5.93
N THR A 8 -7.84 43.13 6.07
CA THR A 8 -6.64 43.13 5.23
C THR A 8 -5.35 43.33 6.02
N LYS A 9 -5.08 42.49 7.02
CA LYS A 9 -3.71 42.16 7.36
C LYS A 9 -3.39 40.76 6.85
N ALA A 10 -3.12 40.64 5.55
CA ALA A 10 -2.37 39.51 5.04
C ALA A 10 -1.02 39.54 5.77
N SER A 11 -0.84 38.66 6.75
CA SER A 11 0.43 38.50 7.44
C SER A 11 1.51 38.23 6.40
N ALA A 12 2.64 38.97 6.48
CA ALA A 12 3.75 38.78 5.54
C ALA A 12 4.14 37.28 5.49
N PRO A 13 4.36 36.72 4.30
CA PRO A 13 4.67 35.30 4.18
C PRO A 13 5.92 34.96 4.98
N TYR A 14 5.91 33.79 5.64
CA TYR A 14 7.01 33.37 6.51
C TYR A 14 8.36 33.40 5.81
N ARG A 15 9.36 34.03 6.40
CA ARG A 15 10.69 34.28 5.78
C ARG A 15 11.37 33.00 5.26
N TYR A 16 11.33 31.92 6.04
CA TYR A 16 12.00 30.65 5.71
C TYR A 16 11.05 29.62 5.08
N ARG A 17 9.90 30.03 4.54
CA ARG A 17 8.86 29.11 4.03
C ARG A 17 9.33 28.08 3.01
N TRP A 18 10.25 28.45 2.11
CA TRP A 18 10.78 27.52 1.11
C TRP A 18 11.73 26.47 1.72
N VAL A 19 12.54 26.85 2.71
CA VAL A 19 13.39 25.92 3.45
C VAL A 19 12.53 24.99 4.32
N ALA A 20 11.50 25.54 4.96
CA ALA A 20 10.51 24.78 5.72
C ALA A 20 9.78 23.77 4.82
N LEU A 21 9.39 24.18 3.59
CA LEU A 21 8.80 23.28 2.59
C LEU A 21 9.75 22.12 2.26
N PHE A 22 11.04 22.40 2.05
CA PHE A 22 12.01 21.34 1.76
C PHE A 22 12.14 20.34 2.91
N VAL A 23 12.10 20.79 4.18
CA VAL A 23 12.08 19.91 5.36
C VAL A 23 10.82 19.04 5.39
N ILE A 24 9.65 19.61 5.09
CA ILE A 24 8.38 18.89 5.02
C ILE A 24 8.42 17.83 3.89
N LEU A 25 8.89 18.21 2.71
CA LEU A 25 9.01 17.29 1.57
C LEU A 25 10.00 16.16 1.84
N ALA A 26 11.08 16.40 2.60
CA ALA A 26 12.02 15.35 2.99
C ALA A 26 11.35 14.26 3.85
N VAL A 27 10.41 14.64 4.72
CA VAL A 27 9.63 13.70 5.51
C VAL A 27 8.64 12.92 4.66
N GLU A 28 8.01 13.57 3.68
CA GLU A 28 7.14 12.89 2.71
C GLU A 28 7.92 11.87 1.88
N VAL A 29 9.13 12.23 1.42
CA VAL A 29 10.03 11.29 0.72
C VAL A 29 10.38 10.10 1.62
N MET A 30 10.72 10.37 2.88
CA MET A 30 11.07 9.33 3.86
C MET A 30 9.92 8.33 4.05
N ASP A 31 8.69 8.80 4.20
CA ASP A 31 7.49 7.96 4.36
C ASP A 31 7.18 7.14 3.10
N LEU A 32 7.20 7.79 1.93
CA LEU A 32 6.96 7.13 0.65
C LEU A 32 8.02 6.07 0.33
N LEU A 33 9.30 6.37 0.55
CA LEU A 33 10.37 5.41 0.37
C LEU A 33 10.18 4.22 1.31
N ASP A 34 9.95 4.46 2.59
CA ASP A 34 9.78 3.42 3.61
C ASP A 34 8.61 2.47 3.28
N SER A 35 7.49 2.99 2.80
CA SER A 35 6.33 2.18 2.42
C SER A 35 6.59 1.31 1.18
N LEU A 36 7.33 1.82 0.18
CA LEU A 36 7.62 1.11 -1.06
C LEU A 36 8.75 0.08 -0.89
N VAL A 37 9.77 0.44 -0.12
CA VAL A 37 10.98 -0.36 0.11
C VAL A 37 10.65 -1.69 0.79
N THR A 38 9.74 -1.69 1.76
CA THR A 38 9.34 -2.89 2.50
C THR A 38 8.70 -3.95 1.60
N ASN A 39 7.98 -3.54 0.56
CA ASN A 39 7.40 -4.47 -0.40
C ASN A 39 8.49 -5.22 -1.20
N ILE A 40 9.54 -4.52 -1.62
CA ILE A 40 10.66 -5.12 -2.38
C ILE A 40 11.53 -6.02 -1.49
N ALA A 41 11.79 -5.61 -0.25
CA ALA A 41 12.63 -6.37 0.67
C ALA A 41 11.90 -7.54 1.37
N GLY A 42 10.58 -7.59 1.28
CA GLY A 42 9.75 -8.57 2.01
C GLY A 42 10.22 -10.03 1.92
N PRO A 43 10.47 -10.58 0.71
CA PRO A 43 10.96 -11.95 0.57
C PRO A 43 12.31 -12.18 1.27
N VAL A 44 13.28 -11.26 1.11
CA VAL A 44 14.61 -11.36 1.76
C VAL A 44 14.51 -11.24 3.28
N ILE A 45 13.64 -10.34 3.78
CA ILE A 45 13.38 -10.21 5.22
C ILE A 45 12.86 -11.54 5.78
N ARG A 46 11.90 -12.17 5.08
CA ARG A 46 11.36 -13.47 5.51
C ARG A 46 12.44 -14.55 5.56
N GLU A 47 13.33 -14.61 4.58
CA GLU A 47 14.41 -15.60 4.54
C GLU A 47 15.40 -15.45 5.71
N GLU A 48 15.70 -14.21 6.14
CA GLU A 48 16.66 -13.99 7.22
C GLU A 48 16.05 -13.99 8.64
N VAL A 49 14.84 -13.41 8.79
CA VAL A 49 14.20 -13.27 10.12
C VAL A 49 13.37 -14.51 10.47
N GLY A 50 13.09 -15.34 9.46
CA GLY A 50 12.20 -16.48 9.57
C GLY A 50 10.72 -16.07 9.50
N GLY A 51 9.86 -17.04 9.69
CA GLY A 51 8.43 -16.85 9.69
C GLY A 51 7.78 -17.17 8.34
N SER A 52 6.46 -17.09 8.34
CA SER A 52 5.60 -17.48 7.23
C SER A 52 5.49 -16.39 6.17
N TYR A 53 4.81 -16.71 5.08
CA TYR A 53 4.46 -15.72 4.04
C TYR A 53 3.55 -14.59 4.55
N SER A 54 2.80 -14.81 5.64
CA SER A 54 2.02 -13.74 6.28
C SER A 54 2.90 -12.64 6.86
N LEU A 55 4.16 -12.90 7.22
CA LEU A 55 5.10 -11.86 7.62
C LEU A 55 5.19 -10.75 6.57
N ILE A 56 5.35 -11.12 5.29
CA ILE A 56 5.46 -10.14 4.20
C ILE A 56 4.19 -9.28 4.11
N GLN A 57 3.01 -9.92 4.28
CA GLN A 57 1.74 -9.22 4.32
C GLN A 57 1.65 -8.29 5.54
N TRP A 58 2.05 -8.77 6.72
CA TRP A 58 2.03 -7.97 7.96
C TRP A 58 2.97 -6.78 7.92
N LEU A 59 4.13 -6.87 7.25
CA LEU A 59 5.06 -5.74 7.13
C LEU A 59 4.39 -4.51 6.47
N GLY A 60 3.60 -4.72 5.44
CA GLY A 60 2.81 -3.66 4.81
C GLY A 60 1.53 -3.35 5.58
N ALA A 61 0.74 -4.38 5.92
CA ALA A 61 -0.58 -4.23 6.52
C ALA A 61 -0.55 -3.59 7.92
N ALA A 62 0.41 -3.95 8.79
CA ALA A 62 0.52 -3.36 10.13
C ALA A 62 0.85 -1.86 10.06
N TYR A 63 1.77 -1.48 9.18
CA TYR A 63 2.12 -0.08 8.93
C TYR A 63 0.93 0.72 8.41
N THR A 64 0.30 0.28 7.32
CA THR A 64 -0.81 0.99 6.68
C THR A 64 -2.06 1.03 7.56
N LEU A 65 -2.36 -0.04 8.33
CA LEU A 65 -3.44 -0.06 9.29
C LEU A 65 -3.23 0.95 10.43
N ALA A 66 -2.05 0.92 11.05
CA ALA A 66 -1.70 1.83 12.13
C ALA A 66 -1.73 3.29 11.65
N MET A 67 -1.23 3.54 10.44
CA MET A 67 -1.26 4.84 9.79
C MET A 67 -2.70 5.29 9.49
N ALA A 68 -3.56 4.41 8.96
CA ALA A 68 -4.96 4.73 8.69
C ALA A 68 -5.71 5.20 9.94
N ILE A 69 -5.52 4.50 11.06
CA ILE A 69 -6.14 4.83 12.35
C ILE A 69 -5.57 6.14 12.89
N GLY A 70 -4.25 6.29 12.85
CA GLY A 70 -3.56 7.47 13.36
C GLY A 70 -3.88 8.75 12.58
N LEU A 71 -4.07 8.67 11.25
CA LEU A 71 -4.41 9.81 10.39
C LEU A 71 -5.74 10.47 10.76
N LEU A 72 -6.72 9.71 11.29
CA LEU A 72 -7.99 10.25 11.76
C LEU A 72 -7.82 11.27 12.90
N THR A 73 -6.74 11.14 13.68
CA THR A 73 -6.45 12.01 14.82
C THR A 73 -5.21 12.88 14.63
N GLY A 74 -4.30 12.49 13.76
CA GLY A 74 -3.01 13.15 13.57
C GLY A 74 -3.14 14.65 13.34
N GLY A 75 -4.05 15.08 12.46
CA GLY A 75 -4.32 16.49 12.22
C GLY A 75 -4.78 17.25 13.48
N ARG A 76 -5.70 16.65 14.28
CA ARG A 76 -6.22 17.23 15.52
C ARG A 76 -5.15 17.38 16.59
N LEU A 77 -4.24 16.41 16.69
CA LEU A 77 -3.11 16.50 17.61
C LEU A 77 -2.28 17.76 17.36
N GLY A 78 -2.06 18.12 16.09
CA GLY A 78 -1.37 19.35 15.73
C GLY A 78 -2.13 20.62 16.11
N ASP A 79 -3.45 20.62 15.94
CA ASP A 79 -4.30 21.75 16.32
C ASP A 79 -4.34 21.95 17.85
N ILE A 80 -4.29 20.86 18.64
CA ILE A 80 -4.31 20.88 20.10
C ILE A 80 -2.95 21.21 20.70
N PHE A 81 -1.89 20.52 20.26
CA PHE A 81 -0.57 20.57 20.90
C PHE A 81 0.44 21.43 20.15
N GLY A 82 0.10 21.88 18.94
CA GLY A 82 0.98 22.64 18.05
C GLY A 82 1.53 21.79 16.91
N ARG A 83 1.46 22.32 15.68
CA ARG A 83 1.80 21.56 14.46
C ARG A 83 3.28 21.22 14.37
N ARG A 84 4.18 22.19 14.68
CA ARG A 84 5.62 21.94 14.71
C ARG A 84 5.99 20.90 15.76
N ARG A 85 5.40 21.00 16.96
CA ARG A 85 5.66 20.05 18.04
C ARG A 85 5.25 18.64 17.66
N MET A 86 4.07 18.44 17.06
CA MET A 86 3.60 17.14 16.62
C MET A 86 4.41 16.61 15.43
N PHE A 87 4.83 17.47 14.51
CA PHE A 87 5.76 17.11 13.44
C PHE A 87 7.09 16.57 13.99
N LEU A 88 7.68 17.25 14.97
CA LEU A 88 8.92 16.81 15.63
C LEU A 88 8.76 15.45 16.34
N ILE A 89 7.66 15.28 17.10
CA ILE A 89 7.37 14.02 17.78
C ILE A 89 7.16 12.90 16.76
N GLY A 90 6.40 13.16 15.69
CA GLY A 90 6.17 12.21 14.61
C GLY A 90 7.46 11.82 13.89
N ALA A 91 8.26 12.79 13.45
CA ALA A 91 9.51 12.53 12.72
C ALA A 91 10.55 11.81 13.60
N ALA A 92 10.72 12.22 14.85
CA ALA A 92 11.63 11.57 15.80
C ALA A 92 11.15 10.13 16.11
N GLY A 93 9.86 9.96 16.39
CA GLY A 93 9.27 8.65 16.68
C GLY A 93 9.34 7.71 15.48
N PHE A 94 9.07 8.20 14.27
CA PHE A 94 9.23 7.44 13.03
C PHE A 94 10.68 6.96 12.85
N THR A 95 11.65 7.86 13.06
CA THR A 95 13.08 7.55 12.95
C THR A 95 13.51 6.50 13.97
N ILE A 96 13.07 6.61 15.23
CA ILE A 96 13.35 5.64 16.29
C ILE A 96 12.68 4.29 15.97
N ALA A 97 11.43 4.29 15.50
CA ALA A 97 10.74 3.08 15.09
C ALA A 97 11.42 2.42 13.89
N SER A 98 11.95 3.22 12.93
CA SER A 98 12.75 2.70 11.82
C SER A 98 14.04 2.02 12.31
N LEU A 99 14.74 2.62 13.28
CA LEU A 99 15.87 1.96 13.93
C LEU A 99 15.45 0.63 14.57
N ALA A 100 14.31 0.60 15.27
CA ALA A 100 13.79 -0.63 15.87
C ALA A 100 13.44 -1.69 14.80
N CYS A 101 12.92 -1.30 13.64
CA CYS A 101 12.71 -2.20 12.50
C CYS A 101 14.05 -2.81 12.02
N GLY A 102 15.09 -1.98 11.83
CA GLY A 102 16.41 -2.46 11.39
C GLY A 102 17.13 -3.34 12.42
N LEU A 103 16.80 -3.22 13.70
CA LEU A 103 17.36 -4.03 14.79
C LEU A 103 16.50 -5.25 15.14
N ALA A 104 15.36 -5.45 14.50
CA ALA A 104 14.47 -6.57 14.78
C ALA A 104 15.13 -7.93 14.49
N GLN A 105 14.92 -8.88 15.42
CA GLN A 105 15.47 -10.23 15.38
C GLN A 105 14.38 -11.29 15.28
N SER A 106 13.10 -10.89 15.26
CA SER A 106 11.97 -11.79 15.10
C SER A 106 10.84 -11.14 14.32
N PRO A 107 9.96 -11.95 13.66
CA PRO A 107 8.79 -11.46 12.96
C PRO A 107 7.92 -10.54 13.81
N VAL A 108 7.64 -10.91 15.04
CA VAL A 108 6.77 -10.14 15.96
C VAL A 108 7.37 -8.78 16.28
N GLN A 109 8.69 -8.71 16.58
CA GLN A 109 9.37 -7.44 16.85
C GLN A 109 9.27 -6.51 15.64
N LEU A 110 9.48 -7.04 14.44
CA LEU A 110 9.43 -6.26 13.21
C LEU A 110 8.00 -5.75 12.92
N ILE A 111 6.98 -6.60 13.06
CA ILE A 111 5.57 -6.22 12.86
C ILE A 111 5.15 -5.13 13.85
N VAL A 112 5.51 -5.27 15.14
CA VAL A 112 5.20 -4.27 16.17
C VAL A 112 5.92 -2.96 15.88
N ALA A 113 7.20 -3.00 15.51
CA ALA A 113 7.96 -1.80 15.14
C ALA A 113 7.36 -1.10 13.92
N ARG A 114 6.88 -1.85 12.90
CA ARG A 114 6.16 -1.33 11.73
C ARG A 114 4.84 -0.65 12.11
N ALA A 115 4.06 -1.24 13.03
CA ALA A 115 2.82 -0.63 13.52
C ALA A 115 3.12 0.70 14.24
N VAL A 116 4.14 0.73 15.11
CA VAL A 116 4.58 1.94 15.82
C VAL A 116 5.08 3.00 14.82
N GLN A 117 5.84 2.61 13.80
CA GLN A 117 6.32 3.49 12.74
C GLN A 117 5.16 4.12 11.97
N GLY A 118 4.13 3.34 11.59
CA GLY A 118 2.92 3.84 10.93
C GLY A 118 2.14 4.86 11.79
N LEU A 119 2.05 4.64 13.10
CA LEU A 119 1.42 5.61 14.02
C LEU A 119 2.17 6.95 14.04
N PHE A 120 3.51 6.94 14.09
CA PHE A 120 4.29 8.18 14.05
C PHE A 120 4.23 8.85 12.67
N GLY A 121 4.18 8.09 11.57
CA GLY A 121 3.90 8.60 10.23
C GLY A 121 2.58 9.37 10.18
N ALA A 122 1.52 8.78 10.73
CA ALA A 122 0.21 9.40 10.81
C ALA A 122 0.16 10.70 11.67
N VAL A 123 1.06 10.82 12.63
CA VAL A 123 1.18 12.07 13.44
C VAL A 123 1.92 13.14 12.65
N MET A 124 2.98 12.82 11.88
CA MET A 124 3.83 13.82 11.22
C MET A 124 3.24 14.37 9.91
N LEU A 125 2.67 13.53 9.04
CA LEU A 125 2.26 13.91 7.68
C LEU A 125 1.20 15.02 7.63
N PRO A 126 0.09 14.96 8.41
CA PRO A 126 -0.92 16.02 8.40
C PRO A 126 -0.39 17.38 8.85
N GLN A 127 0.69 17.40 9.65
CA GLN A 127 1.28 18.66 10.14
C GLN A 127 1.94 19.43 8.99
N GLY A 128 2.66 18.71 8.11
CA GLY A 128 3.33 19.32 6.95
C GLY A 128 2.34 20.08 6.06
N LEU A 129 1.26 19.41 5.65
CA LEU A 129 0.21 20.01 4.82
C LEU A 129 -0.47 21.21 5.51
N GLY A 130 -0.74 21.09 6.81
CA GLY A 130 -1.35 22.17 7.57
C GLY A 130 -0.43 23.39 7.74
N MET A 131 0.87 23.19 7.92
CA MET A 131 1.85 24.28 8.01
C MET A 131 2.05 25.00 6.69
N ILE A 132 2.04 24.29 5.55
CA ILE A 132 2.15 24.88 4.21
C ILE A 132 1.03 25.89 3.99
N LYS A 133 -0.22 25.53 4.31
CA LYS A 133 -1.37 26.46 4.18
C LYS A 133 -1.20 27.75 4.97
N GLN A 134 -0.47 27.70 6.08
CA GLN A 134 -0.27 28.86 6.98
C GLN A 134 1.00 29.67 6.67
N MET A 135 2.04 29.05 6.08
CA MET A 135 3.30 29.71 5.74
C MET A 135 3.27 30.45 4.41
N PHE A 136 2.44 30.02 3.46
CA PHE A 136 2.41 30.54 2.10
C PHE A 136 1.17 31.39 1.87
N SER A 137 1.34 32.47 1.09
CA SER A 137 0.19 33.25 0.59
C SER A 137 -0.66 32.41 -0.37
N PRO A 138 -1.97 32.70 -0.54
CA PRO A 138 -2.83 31.96 -1.46
C PRO A 138 -2.25 31.84 -2.88
N ALA A 139 -1.56 32.88 -3.38
CA ALA A 139 -0.92 32.87 -4.68
C ALA A 139 0.31 31.94 -4.77
N GLU A 140 0.99 31.68 -3.66
CA GLU A 140 2.17 30.82 -3.58
C GLU A 140 1.82 29.37 -3.22
N GLN A 141 0.66 29.13 -2.60
CA GLN A 141 0.22 27.79 -2.18
C GLN A 141 0.19 26.80 -3.36
N ALA A 142 -0.30 27.25 -4.53
CA ALA A 142 -0.31 26.41 -5.72
C ALA A 142 1.09 25.93 -6.13
N LYS A 143 2.13 26.76 -5.96
CA LYS A 143 3.53 26.40 -6.24
C LYS A 143 4.07 25.44 -5.16
N ALA A 144 3.75 25.69 -3.88
CA ALA A 144 4.19 24.86 -2.78
C ALA A 144 3.59 23.45 -2.87
N PHE A 145 2.28 23.33 -3.10
CA PHE A 145 1.63 22.04 -3.33
C PHE A 145 2.07 21.40 -4.65
N GLY A 146 2.36 22.18 -5.67
CA GLY A 146 2.91 21.70 -6.93
C GLY A 146 4.26 20.98 -6.79
N ALA A 147 5.04 21.26 -5.75
CA ALA A 147 6.29 20.57 -5.46
C ALA A 147 6.08 19.11 -5.00
N PHE A 148 4.91 18.74 -4.47
CA PHE A 148 4.61 17.36 -4.07
C PHE A 148 4.56 16.40 -5.26
N GLY A 149 4.04 16.84 -6.41
CA GLY A 149 3.94 16.00 -7.61
C GLY A 149 5.28 15.42 -8.05
N PRO A 150 6.30 16.25 -8.34
CA PRO A 150 7.64 15.76 -8.66
C PRO A 150 8.26 14.89 -7.56
N VAL A 151 8.07 15.23 -6.29
CA VAL A 151 8.58 14.45 -5.15
C VAL A 151 7.94 13.07 -5.10
N MET A 152 6.62 12.99 -5.20
CA MET A 152 5.89 11.71 -5.26
C MET A 152 6.31 10.88 -6.48
N GLY A 153 6.45 11.52 -7.65
CA GLY A 153 6.93 10.88 -8.86
C GLY A 153 8.34 10.32 -8.71
N LEU A 154 9.27 11.11 -8.17
CA LEU A 154 10.64 10.67 -7.93
C LEU A 154 10.71 9.54 -6.90
N SER A 155 9.93 9.61 -5.83
CA SER A 155 9.87 8.54 -4.82
C SER A 155 9.29 7.25 -5.37
N SER A 156 8.25 7.32 -6.21
CA SER A 156 7.65 6.13 -6.83
C SER A 156 8.58 5.45 -7.85
N VAL A 157 9.42 6.22 -8.53
CA VAL A 157 10.46 5.70 -9.45
C VAL A 157 11.68 5.20 -8.66
N GLY A 158 12.18 6.05 -7.76
CA GLY A 158 13.43 5.81 -7.03
C GLY A 158 13.29 4.78 -5.91
N GLY A 159 12.12 4.70 -5.28
CA GLY A 159 11.89 3.83 -4.11
C GLY A 159 12.24 2.37 -4.35
N PRO A 160 11.60 1.69 -5.30
CA PRO A 160 11.89 0.29 -5.59
C PRO A 160 13.35 0.02 -6.02
N ILE A 161 13.93 0.95 -6.79
CA ILE A 161 15.34 0.84 -7.24
C ILE A 161 16.28 1.00 -6.06
N LEU A 162 16.05 2.03 -5.24
CA LEU A 162 16.84 2.30 -4.04
C LEU A 162 16.75 1.13 -3.06
N ALA A 163 15.55 0.58 -2.86
CA ALA A 163 15.33 -0.58 -2.04
C ALA A 163 16.16 -1.78 -2.51
N GLY A 164 16.01 -2.13 -3.78
CA GLY A 164 16.73 -3.25 -4.36
C GLY A 164 18.25 -3.05 -4.29
N TRP A 165 18.73 -1.84 -4.59
CA TRP A 165 20.15 -1.53 -4.50
C TRP A 165 20.70 -1.61 -3.06
N LEU A 166 19.97 -1.12 -2.07
CA LEU A 166 20.39 -1.19 -0.67
C LEU A 166 20.46 -2.63 -0.16
N VAL A 167 19.52 -3.49 -0.58
CA VAL A 167 19.50 -4.90 -0.20
C VAL A 167 20.62 -5.68 -0.89
N ASP A 168 20.77 -5.53 -2.23
CA ASP A 168 21.76 -6.29 -3.01
C ASP A 168 23.21 -5.84 -2.73
N ALA A 169 23.42 -4.56 -2.39
CA ALA A 169 24.75 -4.04 -2.10
C ALA A 169 25.30 -4.43 -0.72
N ASP A 170 24.45 -4.92 0.15
CA ASP A 170 24.78 -5.43 1.50
C ASP A 170 25.80 -4.58 2.27
N TYR A 171 25.56 -3.27 2.32
CA TYR A 171 26.47 -2.33 3.00
C TYR A 171 26.68 -2.73 4.46
N PHE A 172 27.93 -2.92 4.82
CA PHE A 172 28.38 -3.31 6.18
C PHE A 172 27.82 -4.65 6.68
N GLY A 173 27.40 -5.55 5.80
CA GLY A 173 26.77 -6.81 6.18
C GLY A 173 25.38 -6.62 6.80
N SER A 174 24.71 -5.50 6.49
CA SER A 174 23.42 -5.18 7.08
C SER A 174 22.22 -5.71 6.26
N GLY A 175 22.46 -6.18 5.03
CA GLY A 175 21.45 -6.73 4.15
C GLY A 175 20.22 -5.83 4.01
N TRP A 176 19.02 -6.41 4.18
CA TRP A 176 17.75 -5.68 4.13
C TRP A 176 17.60 -4.59 5.21
N ARG A 177 18.34 -4.66 6.32
CA ARG A 177 18.23 -3.69 7.43
C ARG A 177 18.58 -2.27 7.01
N MET A 178 19.41 -2.13 5.96
CA MET A 178 19.79 -0.83 5.41
C MET A 178 18.58 -0.03 4.90
N ILE A 179 17.50 -0.70 4.46
CA ILE A 179 16.27 -0.01 4.03
C ILE A 179 15.62 0.80 5.15
N PHE A 180 15.78 0.36 6.39
CA PHE A 180 15.31 1.09 7.57
C PHE A 180 16.35 2.10 8.06
N PHE A 181 17.63 1.75 8.01
CA PHE A 181 18.70 2.64 8.48
C PHE A 181 18.85 3.90 7.62
N ILE A 182 18.45 3.89 6.34
CA ILE A 182 18.44 5.09 5.50
C ILE A 182 17.51 6.18 6.04
N ASN A 183 16.49 5.81 6.81
CA ASN A 183 15.58 6.76 7.45
C ASN A 183 16.23 7.51 8.61
N LEU A 184 17.34 7.04 9.18
CA LEU A 184 18.00 7.69 10.31
C LEU A 184 18.63 9.04 9.91
N PRO A 185 19.50 9.12 8.87
CA PRO A 185 20.03 10.41 8.43
C PRO A 185 18.93 11.34 7.90
N LEU A 186 17.91 10.82 7.19
CA LEU A 186 16.77 11.62 6.70
C LEU A 186 15.94 12.18 7.86
N GLY A 187 15.63 11.35 8.85
CA GLY A 187 14.88 11.75 10.03
C GLY A 187 15.65 12.74 10.91
N LEU A 188 16.96 12.53 11.09
CA LEU A 188 17.81 13.49 11.80
C LEU A 188 17.82 14.85 11.09
N PHE A 189 17.97 14.86 9.75
CA PHE A 189 17.88 16.07 8.94
C PHE A 189 16.50 16.75 9.12
N ALA A 190 15.42 15.98 9.06
CA ALA A 190 14.06 16.49 9.22
C ALA A 190 13.83 17.10 10.61
N VAL A 191 14.27 16.43 11.67
CA VAL A 191 14.14 16.92 13.06
C VAL A 191 14.96 18.19 13.26
N LEU A 192 16.23 18.22 12.87
CA LEU A 192 17.08 19.42 13.01
C LEU A 192 16.58 20.58 12.15
N GLY A 193 16.13 20.29 10.93
CA GLY A 193 15.51 21.27 10.03
C GLY A 193 14.21 21.81 10.61
N ALA A 194 13.37 20.96 11.19
CA ALA A 194 12.12 21.37 11.83
C ALA A 194 12.35 22.24 13.07
N ILE A 195 13.35 21.91 13.91
CA ILE A 195 13.72 22.74 15.07
C ILE A 195 14.13 24.14 14.63
N LYS A 196 14.85 24.27 13.53
CA LYS A 196 15.42 25.55 13.10
C LYS A 196 14.49 26.37 12.21
N PHE A 197 13.72 25.73 11.32
CA PHE A 197 13.04 26.41 10.23
C PHE A 197 11.51 26.30 10.24
N LEU A 198 10.90 25.42 11.03
CA LEU A 198 9.45 25.31 11.08
C LEU A 198 8.89 26.26 12.15
N PRO A 199 7.91 27.11 11.82
CA PRO A 199 7.21 27.94 12.79
C PRO A 199 6.18 27.10 13.56
N GLU A 200 5.87 27.53 14.79
CA GLU A 200 4.80 26.92 15.57
C GLU A 200 3.45 27.50 15.18
N PHE A 201 2.51 26.63 14.88
CA PHE A 201 1.11 26.98 14.65
C PHE A 201 0.23 26.14 15.56
N LYS A 202 -0.70 26.78 16.22
CA LYS A 202 -1.69 26.15 17.10
C LYS A 202 -3.05 26.80 16.86
N SER A 203 -4.11 25.98 16.85
CA SER A 203 -5.46 26.50 16.70
C SER A 203 -5.95 27.11 18.02
N GLU A 204 -6.60 28.27 17.95
CA GLU A 204 -7.27 28.87 19.11
C GLU A 204 -8.52 28.09 19.54
N ARG A 205 -9.16 27.39 18.59
CA ARG A 205 -10.32 26.51 18.82
C ARG A 205 -9.97 25.09 18.42
N ALA A 206 -9.17 24.41 19.23
CA ALA A 206 -8.78 23.04 18.98
C ALA A 206 -9.96 22.08 19.23
N PRO A 207 -10.26 21.17 18.29
CA PRO A 207 -11.30 20.16 18.48
C PRO A 207 -10.89 19.18 19.58
N ARG A 208 -11.85 18.62 20.30
CA ARG A 208 -11.57 17.61 21.34
C ARG A 208 -11.25 16.25 20.69
N LEU A 209 -10.28 15.54 21.29
CA LEU A 209 -9.96 14.17 20.87
C LEU A 209 -11.12 13.23 21.16
N ASP A 210 -11.36 12.33 20.22
CA ASP A 210 -12.32 11.24 20.35
C ASP A 210 -11.61 9.89 20.52
N ALA A 211 -11.13 9.64 21.74
CA ALA A 211 -10.41 8.42 22.04
C ALA A 211 -11.26 7.15 21.85
N LEU A 212 -12.57 7.22 22.16
CA LEU A 212 -13.45 6.06 21.97
C LEU A 212 -13.75 5.80 20.50
N GLY A 213 -13.96 6.85 19.69
CA GLY A 213 -14.09 6.72 18.24
C GLY A 213 -12.84 6.11 17.59
N VAL A 214 -11.64 6.56 18.01
CA VAL A 214 -10.37 5.96 17.56
C VAL A 214 -10.28 4.48 17.94
N LEU A 215 -10.60 4.15 19.18
CA LEU A 215 -10.56 2.75 19.65
C LEU A 215 -11.53 1.86 18.87
N LEU A 216 -12.75 2.33 18.62
CA LEU A 216 -13.75 1.58 17.82
C LEU A 216 -13.27 1.40 16.37
N ALA A 217 -12.75 2.46 15.74
CA ALA A 217 -12.22 2.36 14.38
C ALA A 217 -11.03 1.38 14.31
N ALA A 218 -10.11 1.46 15.29
CA ALA A 218 -8.96 0.57 15.40
C ALA A 218 -9.38 -0.89 15.61
N ALA A 219 -10.28 -1.13 16.55
CA ALA A 219 -10.78 -2.47 16.84
C ALA A 219 -11.52 -3.07 15.64
N GLY A 220 -12.39 -2.29 14.99
CA GLY A 220 -13.11 -2.72 13.79
C GLY A 220 -12.17 -3.09 12.65
N ALA A 221 -11.18 -2.25 12.37
CA ALA A 221 -10.20 -2.49 11.32
C ALA A 221 -9.31 -3.70 11.63
N PHE A 222 -8.83 -3.84 12.87
CA PHE A 222 -8.04 -5.00 13.30
C PHE A 222 -8.82 -6.31 13.22
N LEU A 223 -10.09 -6.31 13.70
CA LEU A 223 -10.96 -7.48 13.65
C LEU A 223 -11.26 -7.96 12.23
N LEU A 224 -11.23 -7.07 11.23
CA LEU A 224 -11.35 -7.46 9.82
C LEU A 224 -10.02 -7.89 9.23
N LEU A 225 -8.94 -7.15 9.51
CA LEU A 225 -7.66 -7.38 8.85
C LEU A 225 -6.95 -8.64 9.37
N PHE A 226 -6.96 -8.88 10.69
CA PHE A 226 -6.26 -10.00 11.30
C PHE A 226 -6.67 -11.36 10.72
N PRO A 227 -7.97 -11.70 10.63
CA PRO A 227 -8.39 -12.98 10.03
C PRO A 227 -8.06 -13.07 8.53
N LEU A 228 -8.08 -11.94 7.81
CA LEU A 228 -7.75 -11.94 6.38
C LEU A 228 -6.27 -12.24 6.11
N VAL A 229 -5.36 -11.80 6.99
CA VAL A 229 -3.92 -12.07 6.85
C VAL A 229 -3.57 -13.44 7.43
N GLN A 230 -4.07 -13.76 8.63
CA GLN A 230 -3.63 -14.93 9.39
C GLN A 230 -4.50 -16.17 9.19
N GLY A 231 -5.72 -15.99 8.67
CA GLY A 231 -6.73 -17.07 8.60
C GLY A 231 -6.26 -18.28 7.82
N ARG A 232 -5.53 -18.09 6.71
CA ARG A 232 -4.97 -19.18 5.91
C ARG A 232 -3.99 -20.04 6.71
N GLU A 233 -3.09 -19.42 7.47
CA GLU A 233 -2.08 -20.11 8.25
C GLU A 233 -2.67 -20.88 9.44
N LEU A 234 -3.87 -20.48 9.84
CA LEU A 234 -4.62 -21.10 10.94
C LEU A 234 -5.71 -22.05 10.43
N ASP A 235 -5.74 -22.38 9.13
CA ASP A 235 -6.76 -23.23 8.50
C ASP A 235 -8.20 -22.72 8.70
N TRP A 236 -8.39 -21.40 8.72
CA TRP A 236 -9.68 -20.70 8.81
C TRP A 236 -10.58 -21.22 9.95
N PRO A 237 -10.13 -21.23 11.22
CA PRO A 237 -10.95 -21.66 12.32
C PRO A 237 -12.19 -20.76 12.44
N VAL A 238 -13.27 -21.31 13.04
CA VAL A 238 -14.58 -20.63 13.16
C VAL A 238 -14.45 -19.23 13.77
N TRP A 239 -13.54 -19.02 14.72
CA TRP A 239 -13.35 -17.73 15.36
C TRP A 239 -12.84 -16.64 14.38
N CYS A 240 -12.17 -16.98 13.27
CA CYS A 240 -11.83 -16.01 12.21
C CYS A 240 -13.08 -15.38 11.60
N PHE A 241 -14.10 -16.19 11.30
CA PHE A 241 -15.38 -15.70 10.79
C PHE A 241 -16.16 -14.89 11.83
N VAL A 242 -16.07 -15.29 13.11
CA VAL A 242 -16.62 -14.51 14.23
C VAL A 242 -15.94 -13.15 14.33
N MET A 243 -14.60 -13.08 14.18
CA MET A 243 -13.89 -11.80 14.17
C MET A 243 -14.30 -10.91 12.99
N LEU A 244 -14.46 -11.48 11.78
CA LEU A 244 -14.95 -10.72 10.61
C LEU A 244 -16.35 -10.13 10.88
N ALA A 245 -17.27 -10.94 11.41
CA ALA A 245 -18.61 -10.47 11.77
C ALA A 245 -18.57 -9.40 12.87
N ALA A 246 -17.75 -9.62 13.91
CA ALA A 246 -17.54 -8.65 14.99
C ALA A 246 -16.96 -7.33 14.48
N GLY A 247 -16.02 -7.38 13.53
CA GLY A 247 -15.44 -6.19 12.89
C GLY A 247 -16.50 -5.33 12.19
N LEU A 248 -17.41 -5.97 11.42
CA LEU A 248 -18.54 -5.27 10.79
C LEU A 248 -19.48 -4.66 11.82
N ILE A 249 -19.78 -5.39 12.90
CA ILE A 249 -20.61 -4.89 14.00
C ILE A 249 -19.95 -3.68 14.68
N VAL A 250 -18.64 -3.74 14.95
CA VAL A 250 -17.89 -2.64 15.58
C VAL A 250 -17.87 -1.40 14.68
N PHE A 251 -17.74 -1.55 13.35
CA PHE A 251 -17.88 -0.42 12.43
C PHE A 251 -19.31 0.15 12.42
N GLY A 252 -20.34 -0.70 12.53
CA GLY A 252 -21.72 -0.26 12.72
C GLY A 252 -21.89 0.55 14.01
N LEU A 253 -21.34 0.06 15.12
CA LEU A 253 -21.33 0.75 16.41
C LEU A 253 -20.55 2.07 16.36
N PHE A 254 -19.40 2.09 15.69
CA PHE A 254 -18.64 3.30 15.42
C PHE A 254 -19.49 4.34 14.69
N SER A 255 -20.17 3.96 13.62
CA SER A 255 -21.03 4.87 12.85
C SER A 255 -22.18 5.44 13.68
N ILE A 256 -22.82 4.61 14.52
CA ILE A 256 -23.88 5.04 15.45
C ILE A 256 -23.32 5.99 16.52
N PHE A 257 -22.14 5.67 17.06
CA PHE A 257 -21.47 6.47 18.07
C PHE A 257 -21.12 7.86 17.54
N GLU A 258 -20.52 7.95 16.36
CA GLU A 258 -20.16 9.21 15.70
C GLU A 258 -21.42 10.07 15.42
N ALA A 259 -22.49 9.44 14.92
CA ALA A 259 -23.75 10.14 14.66
C ALA A 259 -24.43 10.68 15.94
N ARG A 260 -24.32 9.96 17.07
CA ARG A 260 -24.81 10.45 18.36
C ARG A 260 -23.97 11.59 18.91
N ARG A 261 -22.64 11.50 18.69
CA ARG A 261 -21.67 12.50 19.13
C ARG A 261 -21.90 13.82 18.42
N GLU A 262 -22.08 13.81 17.10
CA GLU A 262 -22.42 14.99 16.30
C GLU A 262 -23.73 15.63 16.78
N ARG A 263 -24.80 14.82 16.98
CA ARG A 263 -26.09 15.32 17.48
C ARG A 263 -26.01 15.93 18.87
N SER A 264 -25.05 15.51 19.69
CA SER A 264 -24.81 16.07 21.02
C SER A 264 -23.91 17.31 21.03
N GLY A 265 -23.55 17.86 19.85
CA GLY A 265 -22.69 19.05 19.70
C GLY A 265 -21.24 18.80 20.09
N ARG A 266 -20.80 17.54 20.10
CA ARG A 266 -19.41 17.17 20.33
C ARG A 266 -18.72 16.92 18.99
N ASP A 267 -17.42 17.18 18.93
CA ASP A 267 -16.63 16.97 17.71
C ASP A 267 -16.49 15.46 17.39
N PRO A 268 -17.14 14.93 16.33
CA PRO A 268 -17.00 13.54 15.93
C PRO A 268 -15.62 13.31 15.28
N LEU A 269 -15.08 12.07 15.31
CA LEU A 269 -13.80 11.72 14.67
C LEU A 269 -13.89 11.92 13.16
N VAL A 270 -14.96 11.40 12.56
CA VAL A 270 -15.33 11.63 11.17
C VAL A 270 -16.72 12.24 11.15
N THR A 271 -16.88 13.40 10.52
CA THR A 271 -18.14 14.13 10.51
C THR A 271 -19.22 13.35 9.74
N PRO A 272 -20.30 12.88 10.40
CA PRO A 272 -21.33 12.06 9.75
C PRO A 272 -22.08 12.76 8.61
N SER A 273 -22.17 14.11 8.62
CA SER A 273 -22.72 14.90 7.51
C SER A 273 -22.01 14.64 6.18
N LEU A 274 -20.71 14.33 6.20
CA LEU A 274 -19.92 14.00 5.01
C LEU A 274 -20.48 12.77 4.28
N PHE A 275 -20.97 11.77 5.02
CA PHE A 275 -21.51 10.55 4.43
C PHE A 275 -22.87 10.76 3.74
N ARG A 276 -23.55 11.88 3.97
CA ARG A 276 -24.76 12.27 3.24
C ARG A 276 -24.42 12.84 1.87
N LYS A 277 -23.19 13.33 1.68
CA LYS A 277 -22.70 13.86 0.40
C LYS A 277 -22.31 12.68 -0.50
N ARG A 278 -23.10 12.45 -1.56
CA ARG A 278 -22.92 11.31 -2.48
C ARG A 278 -21.51 11.23 -3.09
N ALA A 279 -20.89 12.40 -3.39
CA ALA A 279 -19.55 12.48 -3.90
C ALA A 279 -18.53 11.88 -2.91
N PHE A 280 -18.67 12.22 -1.64
CA PHE A 280 -17.78 11.76 -0.58
C PHE A 280 -17.95 10.26 -0.29
N SER A 281 -19.16 9.80 -0.01
CA SER A 281 -19.44 8.38 0.29
C SER A 281 -19.10 7.46 -0.88
N GLY A 282 -19.51 7.86 -2.11
CA GLY A 282 -19.11 7.13 -3.33
C GLY A 282 -17.61 7.14 -3.54
N GLY A 283 -16.95 8.28 -3.24
CA GLY A 283 -15.49 8.40 -3.32
C GLY A 283 -14.74 7.51 -2.36
N LEU A 284 -15.20 7.41 -1.11
CA LEU A 284 -14.60 6.50 -0.13
C LEU A 284 -14.69 5.03 -0.59
N LEU A 285 -15.85 4.63 -1.14
CA LEU A 285 -16.05 3.27 -1.64
C LEU A 285 -15.18 2.98 -2.87
N VAL A 286 -15.13 3.91 -3.83
CA VAL A 286 -14.22 3.81 -5.00
C VAL A 286 -12.78 3.76 -4.52
N GLY A 287 -12.38 4.64 -3.59
CA GLY A 287 -11.02 4.69 -3.04
C GLY A 287 -10.62 3.38 -2.37
N LEU A 288 -11.48 2.81 -1.52
CA LEU A 288 -11.22 1.55 -0.84
C LEU A 288 -10.87 0.43 -1.83
N VAL A 289 -11.71 0.24 -2.86
CA VAL A 289 -11.52 -0.82 -3.86
C VAL A 289 -10.33 -0.53 -4.78
N PHE A 290 -10.18 0.73 -5.20
CA PHE A 290 -9.08 1.17 -6.06
C PHE A 290 -7.71 0.97 -5.40
N PHE A 291 -7.53 1.45 -4.16
CA PHE A 291 -6.26 1.31 -3.44
C PHE A 291 -5.99 -0.12 -2.99
N ALA A 292 -7.04 -0.91 -2.69
CA ALA A 292 -6.89 -2.35 -2.45
C ALA A 292 -6.33 -3.06 -3.70
N SER A 293 -6.89 -2.77 -4.87
CA SER A 293 -6.41 -3.33 -6.14
C SER A 293 -4.96 -2.93 -6.43
N LEU A 294 -4.63 -1.65 -6.23
CA LEU A 294 -3.32 -1.09 -6.56
C LEU A 294 -2.21 -1.68 -5.69
N ILE A 295 -2.37 -1.59 -4.37
CA ILE A 295 -1.32 -2.00 -3.41
C ILE A 295 -1.20 -3.53 -3.37
N GLY A 296 -2.34 -4.25 -3.38
CA GLY A 296 -2.32 -5.71 -3.41
C GLY A 296 -1.69 -6.27 -4.68
N THR A 297 -1.93 -5.65 -5.85
CA THR A 297 -1.27 -6.04 -7.10
C THR A 297 0.24 -5.84 -7.05
N GLY A 298 0.71 -4.76 -6.44
CA GLY A 298 2.15 -4.52 -6.24
C GLY A 298 2.81 -5.64 -5.44
N LEU A 299 2.13 -6.15 -4.40
CA LEU A 299 2.62 -7.29 -3.62
C LEU A 299 2.71 -8.57 -4.47
N ILE A 300 1.66 -8.91 -5.23
CA ILE A 300 1.65 -10.08 -6.09
C ILE A 300 2.73 -10.00 -7.17
N PHE A 301 2.92 -8.82 -7.74
CA PHE A 301 3.99 -8.57 -8.71
C PHE A 301 5.37 -8.81 -8.10
N THR A 302 5.61 -8.38 -6.87
CA THR A 302 6.85 -8.63 -6.12
C THR A 302 7.07 -10.13 -5.90
N PHE A 303 6.03 -10.87 -5.49
CA PHE A 303 6.13 -12.33 -5.31
C PHE A 303 6.46 -13.04 -6.62
N TYR A 304 5.82 -12.65 -7.71
CA TYR A 304 6.09 -13.19 -9.02
C TYR A 304 7.53 -12.97 -9.47
N LEU A 305 8.04 -11.73 -9.35
CA LEU A 305 9.40 -11.40 -9.76
C LEU A 305 10.48 -12.08 -8.90
N GLN A 306 10.34 -12.01 -7.58
CA GLN A 306 11.41 -12.44 -6.68
C GLN A 306 11.32 -13.94 -6.37
N ILE A 307 10.14 -14.43 -5.98
CA ILE A 307 9.98 -15.85 -5.60
C ILE A 307 9.74 -16.70 -6.86
N GLY A 308 8.86 -16.26 -7.74
CA GLY A 308 8.52 -17.01 -8.95
C GLY A 308 9.65 -17.05 -9.97
N LEU A 309 10.22 -15.88 -10.34
CA LEU A 309 11.28 -15.77 -11.35
C LEU A 309 12.70 -15.78 -10.76
N GLY A 310 12.85 -15.72 -9.43
CA GLY A 310 14.15 -15.67 -8.76
C GLY A 310 14.95 -14.39 -9.06
N TYR A 311 14.28 -13.27 -9.31
CA TYR A 311 14.98 -12.00 -9.52
C TYR A 311 15.53 -11.46 -8.20
N SER A 312 16.74 -10.88 -8.25
CA SER A 312 17.24 -10.12 -7.11
C SER A 312 16.36 -8.90 -6.84
N PRO A 313 16.34 -8.38 -5.60
CA PRO A 313 15.60 -7.17 -5.24
C PRO A 313 15.86 -5.99 -6.18
N LEU A 314 17.12 -5.76 -6.60
CA LEU A 314 17.45 -4.71 -7.56
C LEU A 314 16.85 -4.96 -8.95
N LYS A 315 16.94 -6.19 -9.46
CA LYS A 315 16.34 -6.55 -10.75
C LYS A 315 14.83 -6.41 -10.72
N ALA A 316 14.19 -6.80 -9.61
CA ALA A 316 12.75 -6.61 -9.39
C ALA A 316 12.40 -5.11 -9.36
N GLY A 317 13.14 -4.29 -8.60
CA GLY A 317 12.96 -2.83 -8.56
C GLY A 317 13.12 -2.17 -9.94
N LEU A 318 14.15 -2.52 -10.70
CA LEU A 318 14.37 -2.02 -12.06
C LEU A 318 13.23 -2.42 -13.02
N THR A 319 12.64 -3.60 -12.83
CA THR A 319 11.50 -4.07 -13.64
C THR A 319 10.25 -3.21 -13.42
N THR A 320 10.11 -2.53 -12.26
CA THR A 320 8.99 -1.60 -11.99
C THR A 320 9.18 -0.20 -12.61
N LEU A 321 10.38 0.13 -13.09
CA LEU A 321 10.69 1.45 -13.65
C LEU A 321 9.72 1.90 -14.77
N PRO A 322 9.34 1.06 -15.75
CA PRO A 322 8.38 1.45 -16.78
C PRO A 322 7.01 1.86 -16.20
N GLN A 323 6.54 1.19 -15.15
CA GLN A 323 5.30 1.56 -14.47
C GLN A 323 5.42 2.95 -13.83
N ALA A 324 6.53 3.21 -13.14
CA ALA A 324 6.78 4.48 -12.48
C ALA A 324 6.85 5.63 -13.50
N LEU A 325 7.53 5.44 -14.64
CA LEU A 325 7.57 6.42 -15.73
C LEU A 325 6.18 6.65 -16.35
N GLY A 326 5.41 5.59 -16.53
CA GLY A 326 4.01 5.67 -16.96
C GLY A 326 3.18 6.51 -15.99
N THR A 327 3.35 6.30 -14.67
CA THR A 327 2.64 7.06 -13.63
C THR A 327 2.94 8.55 -13.71
N VAL A 328 4.20 8.92 -13.85
CA VAL A 328 4.61 10.32 -14.04
C VAL A 328 3.98 10.93 -15.31
N ALA A 329 4.03 10.21 -16.42
CA ALA A 329 3.40 10.65 -17.67
C ALA A 329 1.88 10.85 -17.52
N GLY A 330 1.20 9.93 -16.80
CA GLY A 330 -0.22 10.03 -16.49
C GLY A 330 -0.55 11.24 -15.64
N PHE A 331 0.25 11.54 -14.60
CA PHE A 331 0.08 12.74 -13.78
C PHE A 331 0.30 14.03 -14.57
N ILE A 332 1.33 14.08 -15.42
CA ILE A 332 1.59 15.25 -16.29
C ILE A 332 0.42 15.46 -17.25
N ALA A 333 -0.06 14.41 -17.90
CA ALA A 333 -1.21 14.48 -18.78
C ALA A 333 -2.47 14.96 -18.05
N ALA A 334 -2.75 14.43 -16.87
CA ALA A 334 -3.88 14.87 -16.03
C ALA A 334 -3.75 16.33 -15.60
N GLY A 335 -2.54 16.77 -15.22
CA GLY A 335 -2.24 18.13 -14.77
C GLY A 335 -2.27 19.18 -15.89
N SER A 336 -2.17 18.78 -17.16
CA SER A 336 -2.25 19.69 -18.32
C SER A 336 -3.66 20.27 -18.61
N GLY A 337 -4.56 20.24 -17.62
CA GLY A 337 -5.95 20.69 -17.73
C GLY A 337 -6.93 19.58 -18.14
N LEU A 338 -6.46 18.35 -18.31
CA LEU A 338 -7.31 17.22 -18.68
C LEU A 338 -8.25 16.84 -17.54
N SER A 339 -7.79 16.94 -16.28
CA SER A 339 -8.59 16.74 -15.08
C SER A 339 -9.80 17.67 -15.02
N GLU A 340 -9.62 18.95 -15.32
CA GLU A 340 -10.69 19.94 -15.30
C GLU A 340 -11.70 19.72 -16.44
N ARG A 341 -11.19 19.37 -17.64
CA ARG A 341 -12.02 19.16 -18.84
C ARG A 341 -12.87 17.89 -18.74
N LEU A 342 -12.27 16.78 -18.33
CA LEU A 342 -12.89 15.46 -18.36
C LEU A 342 -13.51 15.06 -16.99
N GLY A 343 -13.01 15.61 -15.88
CA GLY A 343 -13.51 15.27 -14.54
C GLY A 343 -13.55 13.77 -14.29
N ARG A 344 -14.73 13.24 -13.92
CA ARG A 344 -14.94 11.79 -13.68
C ARG A 344 -14.56 10.90 -14.87
N LYS A 345 -14.72 11.37 -16.10
CA LYS A 345 -14.35 10.59 -17.29
C LYS A 345 -12.85 10.28 -17.31
N LEU A 346 -12.00 11.19 -16.80
CA LEU A 346 -10.56 10.94 -16.73
C LEU A 346 -10.24 9.83 -15.73
N LEU A 347 -10.89 9.82 -14.56
CA LEU A 347 -10.80 8.71 -13.60
C LEU A 347 -11.21 7.38 -14.24
N GLN A 348 -12.31 7.38 -14.99
CA GLN A 348 -12.82 6.20 -15.69
C GLN A 348 -11.86 5.71 -16.77
N ILE A 349 -11.31 6.61 -17.58
CA ILE A 349 -10.29 6.29 -18.60
C ILE A 349 -9.06 5.71 -17.92
N GLY A 350 -8.54 6.35 -16.86
CA GLY A 350 -7.39 5.83 -16.12
C GLY A 350 -7.64 4.44 -15.54
N THR A 351 -8.77 4.24 -14.88
CA THR A 351 -9.11 2.92 -14.31
C THR A 351 -9.30 1.85 -15.39
N LEU A 352 -9.93 2.18 -16.53
CA LEU A 352 -10.06 1.25 -17.65
C LEU A 352 -8.71 0.93 -18.29
N THR A 353 -7.81 1.92 -18.41
CA THR A 353 -6.43 1.71 -18.87
C THR A 353 -5.71 0.74 -17.94
N MET A 354 -5.89 0.86 -16.60
CA MET A 354 -5.34 -0.10 -15.63
C MET A 354 -5.93 -1.51 -15.82
N VAL A 355 -7.24 -1.63 -16.06
CA VAL A 355 -7.89 -2.92 -16.36
C VAL A 355 -7.23 -3.58 -17.56
N LEU A 356 -7.09 -2.87 -18.67
CA LEU A 356 -6.49 -3.38 -19.91
C LEU A 356 -5.00 -3.71 -19.71
N ALA A 357 -4.28 -2.88 -18.98
CA ALA A 357 -2.86 -3.10 -18.67
C ALA A 357 -2.67 -4.35 -17.80
N THR A 358 -3.50 -4.51 -16.77
CA THR A 358 -3.44 -5.65 -15.85
C THR A 358 -3.81 -6.95 -16.57
N ALA A 359 -4.84 -6.94 -17.42
CA ALA A 359 -5.19 -8.08 -18.27
C ALA A 359 -4.09 -8.36 -19.31
N GLY A 360 -3.51 -7.32 -19.90
CA GLY A 360 -2.37 -7.44 -20.83
C GLY A 360 -1.13 -8.02 -20.15
N PHE A 361 -0.86 -7.66 -18.90
CA PHE A 361 0.21 -8.27 -18.11
C PHE A 361 -0.03 -9.77 -17.90
N ALA A 362 -1.23 -10.17 -17.47
CA ALA A 362 -1.59 -11.58 -17.31
C ALA A 362 -1.45 -12.36 -18.62
N LEU A 363 -1.87 -11.76 -19.74
CA LEU A 363 -1.72 -12.36 -21.07
C LEU A 363 -0.23 -12.48 -21.46
N THR A 364 0.58 -11.47 -21.19
CA THR A 364 2.04 -11.52 -21.46
C THR A 364 2.69 -12.64 -20.67
N VAL A 365 2.34 -12.79 -19.38
CA VAL A 365 2.83 -13.87 -18.52
C VAL A 365 2.40 -15.22 -19.08
N ALA A 366 1.13 -15.37 -19.49
CA ALA A 366 0.59 -16.62 -20.04
C ALA A 366 1.25 -17.03 -21.38
N LEU A 367 1.57 -16.07 -22.25
CA LEU A 367 2.15 -16.34 -23.57
C LEU A 367 3.67 -16.56 -23.53
N ALA A 368 4.38 -15.89 -22.61
CA ALA A 368 5.83 -15.97 -22.51
C ALA A 368 6.32 -17.21 -21.74
N GLY A 369 5.48 -17.80 -20.91
CA GLY A 369 5.85 -18.98 -20.12
C GLY A 369 6.97 -18.71 -19.11
N ALA A 370 7.76 -19.73 -18.80
CA ALA A 370 8.86 -19.66 -17.83
C ALA A 370 10.02 -18.74 -18.26
N ASP A 371 10.15 -18.47 -19.56
CA ASP A 371 11.24 -17.69 -20.15
C ASP A 371 10.92 -16.19 -20.30
N ILE A 372 9.96 -15.68 -19.53
CA ILE A 372 9.55 -14.29 -19.61
C ILE A 372 10.71 -13.32 -19.35
N ASN A 373 10.89 -12.38 -20.29
CA ASN A 373 11.89 -11.34 -20.18
C ASN A 373 11.27 -10.04 -19.62
N PRO A 374 11.96 -9.27 -18.74
CA PRO A 374 11.47 -7.98 -18.27
C PRO A 374 11.00 -7.02 -19.35
N TYR A 375 11.64 -7.04 -20.54
CA TYR A 375 11.25 -6.19 -21.66
C TYR A 375 9.85 -6.49 -22.21
N GLN A 376 9.37 -7.72 -22.10
CA GLN A 376 8.03 -8.12 -22.55
C GLN A 376 6.93 -7.53 -21.63
N MET A 377 7.25 -7.24 -20.38
CA MET A 377 6.33 -6.63 -19.41
C MET A 377 6.19 -5.11 -19.61
N ILE A 378 7.15 -4.44 -20.28
CA ILE A 378 7.21 -2.97 -20.40
C ILE A 378 5.89 -2.37 -20.90
N PRO A 379 5.24 -2.83 -21.99
CA PRO A 379 4.02 -2.20 -22.48
C PRO A 379 2.89 -2.22 -21.44
N ALA A 380 2.68 -3.35 -20.79
CA ALA A 380 1.66 -3.49 -19.75
C ALA A 380 1.97 -2.60 -18.53
N LEU A 381 3.23 -2.55 -18.08
CA LEU A 381 3.65 -1.75 -16.94
C LEU A 381 3.54 -0.24 -17.21
N VAL A 382 3.94 0.23 -18.39
CA VAL A 382 3.78 1.65 -18.78
C VAL A 382 2.30 2.04 -18.79
N LEU A 383 1.44 1.20 -19.37
CA LEU A 383 0.00 1.44 -19.41
C LEU A 383 -0.62 1.42 -18.02
N LEU A 384 -0.19 0.48 -17.16
CA LEU A 384 -0.65 0.39 -15.78
C LEU A 384 -0.32 1.68 -15.01
N GLY A 385 0.92 2.15 -15.13
CA GLY A 385 1.34 3.41 -14.53
C GLY A 385 0.60 4.61 -15.08
N ALA A 386 0.48 4.74 -16.40
CA ALA A 386 -0.24 5.84 -17.04
C ALA A 386 -1.71 5.88 -16.58
N GLY A 387 -2.37 4.72 -16.54
CA GLY A 387 -3.73 4.61 -16.01
C GLY A 387 -3.85 5.05 -14.56
N MET A 388 -2.88 4.66 -13.72
CA MET A 388 -2.80 5.10 -12.32
C MET A 388 -2.68 6.62 -12.19
N GLY A 389 -1.75 7.26 -12.92
CA GLY A 389 -1.57 8.71 -12.88
C GLY A 389 -2.82 9.47 -13.36
N LEU A 390 -3.46 9.00 -14.44
CA LEU A 390 -4.72 9.55 -14.95
C LEU A 390 -5.88 9.41 -13.98
N ALA A 391 -5.96 8.31 -13.23
CA ALA A 391 -7.05 8.06 -12.27
C ALA A 391 -6.86 8.85 -10.97
N MET A 392 -5.66 8.84 -10.40
CA MET A 392 -5.40 9.45 -9.08
C MET A 392 -5.52 10.96 -9.09
N ALA A 393 -5.10 11.65 -10.16
CA ALA A 393 -5.10 13.10 -10.22
C ALA A 393 -6.51 13.72 -10.03
N PRO A 394 -7.58 13.29 -10.74
CA PRO A 394 -8.92 13.82 -10.53
C PRO A 394 -9.62 13.23 -9.29
N PHE A 395 -9.20 12.08 -8.80
CA PHE A 395 -9.90 11.35 -7.72
C PHE A 395 -10.09 12.21 -6.47
N PHE A 396 -9.00 12.75 -5.92
CA PHE A 396 -9.06 13.57 -4.70
C PHE A 396 -9.91 14.83 -4.89
N ASN A 397 -9.77 15.49 -6.05
CA ASN A 397 -10.52 16.69 -6.36
C ASN A 397 -12.04 16.42 -6.48
N ILE A 398 -12.43 15.27 -7.05
CA ILE A 398 -13.85 14.91 -7.23
C ILE A 398 -14.46 14.50 -5.88
N VAL A 399 -13.75 13.74 -5.07
CA VAL A 399 -14.24 13.25 -3.77
C VAL A 399 -14.41 14.38 -2.77
N LEU A 400 -13.50 15.35 -2.77
CA LEU A 400 -13.55 16.52 -1.90
C LEU A 400 -14.40 17.66 -2.47
N ALA A 401 -14.89 17.54 -3.71
CA ALA A 401 -15.81 18.53 -4.30
C ALA A 401 -17.13 18.55 -3.52
N GLY A 402 -17.56 19.72 -3.10
CA GLY A 402 -18.78 19.90 -2.30
C GLY A 402 -18.61 19.57 -0.81
N VAL A 403 -17.37 19.42 -0.34
CA VAL A 403 -17.06 19.43 1.10
C VAL A 403 -16.87 20.88 1.53
N ASP A 404 -17.54 21.27 2.60
CA ASP A 404 -17.46 22.62 3.14
C ASP A 404 -16.06 22.88 3.73
N ASP A 405 -15.58 24.13 3.67
CA ASP A 405 -14.22 24.49 4.12
C ASP A 405 -13.96 24.07 5.57
N GLU A 406 -14.98 24.12 6.43
CA GLU A 406 -14.92 23.73 7.83
C GLU A 406 -14.75 22.22 8.03
N GLU A 407 -15.24 21.41 7.09
CA GLU A 407 -15.19 19.94 7.12
C GLU A 407 -13.99 19.36 6.34
N THR A 408 -13.27 20.20 5.56
CA THR A 408 -12.17 19.74 4.66
C THR A 408 -11.09 18.95 5.39
N GLY A 409 -10.74 19.32 6.62
CA GLY A 409 -9.77 18.60 7.44
C GLY A 409 -10.22 17.18 7.79
N SER A 410 -11.47 17.02 8.23
CA SER A 410 -12.08 15.72 8.56
C SER A 410 -12.23 14.86 7.30
N ALA A 411 -12.67 15.46 6.19
CA ALA A 411 -12.85 14.77 4.91
C ALA A 411 -11.53 14.27 4.33
N SER A 412 -10.49 15.11 4.32
CA SER A 412 -9.15 14.71 3.84
C SER A 412 -8.56 13.60 4.71
N GLY A 413 -8.67 13.71 6.03
CA GLY A 413 -8.21 12.67 6.95
C GLY A 413 -8.93 11.34 6.74
N ALA A 414 -10.26 11.36 6.61
CA ALA A 414 -11.04 10.15 6.33
C ALA A 414 -10.69 9.54 4.96
N LEU A 415 -10.52 10.36 3.93
CA LEU A 415 -10.14 9.89 2.59
C LEU A 415 -8.76 9.22 2.58
N THR A 416 -7.78 9.84 3.22
CA THR A 416 -6.42 9.26 3.34
C THR A 416 -6.43 8.00 4.22
N SER A 417 -7.24 7.97 5.28
CA SER A 417 -7.41 6.76 6.10
C SER A 417 -8.02 5.61 5.30
N VAL A 418 -9.04 5.87 4.47
CA VAL A 418 -9.64 4.86 3.58
C VAL A 418 -8.64 4.40 2.50
N GLN A 419 -7.79 5.28 2.00
CA GLN A 419 -6.70 4.90 1.09
C GLN A 419 -5.76 3.88 1.76
N GLN A 420 -5.32 4.15 2.97
CA GLN A 420 -4.43 3.26 3.72
C GLN A 420 -5.12 1.95 4.11
N LEU A 421 -6.39 2.01 4.55
CA LEU A 421 -7.18 0.82 4.82
C LEU A 421 -7.37 -0.03 3.56
N GLY A 422 -7.66 0.60 2.42
CA GLY A 422 -7.74 -0.08 1.13
C GLY A 422 -6.45 -0.83 0.82
N GLY A 423 -5.30 -0.16 0.99
CA GLY A 423 -3.98 -0.79 0.83
C GLY A 423 -3.79 -2.02 1.73
N ALA A 424 -4.11 -1.88 3.03
CA ALA A 424 -4.02 -2.98 3.99
C ALA A 424 -4.92 -4.18 3.60
N PHE A 425 -6.18 -3.91 3.21
CA PHE A 425 -7.10 -4.95 2.72
C PHE A 425 -6.62 -5.59 1.42
N GLY A 426 -6.04 -4.80 0.51
CA GLY A 426 -5.47 -5.32 -0.74
C GLY A 426 -4.35 -6.31 -0.49
N ILE A 427 -3.41 -5.94 0.39
CA ILE A 427 -2.31 -6.82 0.83
C ILE A 427 -2.88 -8.11 1.44
N ALA A 428 -3.83 -7.99 2.37
CA ALA A 428 -4.41 -9.12 3.07
C ALA A 428 -5.17 -10.06 2.12
N VAL A 429 -6.11 -9.53 1.34
CA VAL A 429 -6.99 -10.35 0.49
C VAL A 429 -6.23 -10.97 -0.68
N LEU A 430 -5.49 -10.17 -1.46
CA LEU A 430 -4.79 -10.69 -2.64
C LEU A 430 -3.61 -11.57 -2.24
N GLY A 431 -2.88 -11.22 -1.17
CA GLY A 431 -1.79 -12.05 -0.67
C GLY A 431 -2.29 -13.42 -0.17
N THR A 432 -3.33 -13.43 0.65
CA THR A 432 -3.94 -14.68 1.15
C THR A 432 -4.50 -15.53 0.01
N LEU A 433 -5.19 -14.91 -0.96
CA LEU A 433 -5.70 -15.61 -2.13
C LEU A 433 -4.57 -16.23 -2.95
N PHE A 434 -3.49 -15.49 -3.20
CA PHE A 434 -2.34 -15.98 -3.95
C PHE A 434 -1.76 -17.24 -3.33
N PHE A 435 -1.45 -17.21 -2.03
CA PHE A 435 -0.88 -18.37 -1.35
C PHE A 435 -1.89 -19.49 -1.08
N ALA A 436 -3.19 -19.21 -1.09
CA ALA A 436 -4.22 -20.26 -0.99
C ALA A 436 -4.34 -21.08 -2.28
N ILE A 437 -4.14 -20.45 -3.45
CA ILE A 437 -4.26 -21.15 -4.73
C ILE A 437 -2.93 -21.74 -5.22
N LEU A 438 -1.79 -21.20 -4.78
CA LEU A 438 -0.45 -21.58 -5.25
C LEU A 438 -0.16 -23.08 -5.13
N PRO A 439 -0.40 -23.78 -3.99
CA PRO A 439 -0.10 -25.19 -3.85
C PRO A 439 -0.83 -26.04 -4.90
N GLY A 440 -2.12 -25.78 -5.11
CA GLY A 440 -2.91 -26.47 -6.14
C GLY A 440 -2.36 -26.22 -7.54
N GLN A 441 -1.93 -24.98 -7.86
CA GLN A 441 -1.37 -24.70 -9.19
C GLN A 441 -0.04 -25.43 -9.43
N VAL A 442 0.81 -25.53 -8.43
CA VAL A 442 2.09 -26.29 -8.52
C VAL A 442 1.80 -27.78 -8.74
N ALA A 443 0.85 -28.35 -8.00
CA ALA A 443 0.43 -29.74 -8.19
C ALA A 443 -0.15 -29.99 -9.59
N ASP A 444 -1.02 -29.10 -10.10
CA ASP A 444 -1.62 -29.16 -11.42
C ASP A 444 -0.54 -29.13 -12.54
N GLN A 445 0.55 -28.38 -12.36
CA GLN A 445 1.67 -28.35 -13.31
C GLN A 445 2.40 -29.70 -13.38
N VAL A 446 2.63 -30.36 -12.25
CA VAL A 446 3.23 -31.71 -12.23
C VAL A 446 2.34 -32.72 -12.92
N ASP A 447 1.03 -32.66 -12.66
CA ASP A 447 0.05 -33.55 -13.33
C ASP A 447 -0.01 -33.28 -14.84
N GLY A 448 0.02 -32.02 -15.28
CA GLY A 448 0.00 -31.58 -16.65
C GLY A 448 1.27 -31.96 -17.45
N SER A 449 2.43 -32.07 -16.79
CA SER A 449 3.72 -32.41 -17.39
C SER A 449 4.16 -33.87 -17.13
N ALA A 450 3.20 -34.78 -16.91
CA ALA A 450 3.46 -36.17 -16.56
C ALA A 450 4.33 -36.94 -17.61
N SER A 451 4.25 -36.59 -18.90
CA SER A 451 5.09 -37.18 -19.95
C SER A 451 6.56 -36.76 -19.83
N GLU A 452 6.81 -35.51 -19.48
CA GLU A 452 8.15 -34.97 -19.27
C GLU A 452 8.76 -35.58 -17.99
N LEU A 453 7.97 -35.63 -16.89
CA LEU A 453 8.38 -36.29 -15.66
C LEU A 453 8.79 -37.76 -15.89
N ARG A 454 8.03 -38.53 -16.69
CA ARG A 454 8.39 -39.89 -17.05
C ARG A 454 9.74 -39.96 -17.77
N THR A 455 10.03 -39.02 -18.66
CA THR A 455 11.32 -38.95 -19.37
C THR A 455 12.46 -38.70 -18.39
N VAL A 456 12.28 -37.76 -17.45
CA VAL A 456 13.26 -37.47 -16.39
C VAL A 456 13.50 -38.70 -15.50
N LEU A 457 12.44 -39.36 -15.05
CA LEU A 457 12.53 -40.56 -14.20
C LEU A 457 13.19 -41.72 -14.93
N THR A 458 12.88 -41.92 -16.22
CA THR A 458 13.51 -42.98 -17.05
C THR A 458 15.01 -42.70 -17.21
N THR A 459 15.39 -41.46 -17.47
CA THR A 459 16.80 -41.04 -17.62
C THR A 459 17.55 -41.15 -16.28
N ALA A 460 16.87 -40.96 -15.17
CA ALA A 460 17.41 -41.18 -13.82
C ALA A 460 17.48 -42.66 -13.41
N GLY A 461 17.04 -43.57 -14.28
CA GLY A 461 17.10 -45.03 -14.04
C GLY A 461 16.00 -45.56 -13.10
N VAL A 462 14.90 -44.84 -12.92
CA VAL A 462 13.76 -45.29 -12.10
C VAL A 462 12.97 -46.37 -12.84
N PRO A 463 12.76 -47.58 -12.28
CA PRO A 463 11.97 -48.62 -12.88
C PRO A 463 10.55 -48.16 -13.22
N SER A 464 9.98 -48.64 -14.32
CA SER A 464 8.68 -48.19 -14.84
C SER A 464 7.51 -48.44 -13.87
N ASP A 465 7.59 -49.46 -13.04
CA ASP A 465 6.63 -49.82 -12.01
C ASP A 465 6.70 -48.87 -10.77
N ALA A 466 7.85 -48.30 -10.51
CA ALA A 466 8.07 -47.33 -9.41
C ALA A 466 7.75 -45.86 -9.84
N GLN A 467 7.76 -45.55 -11.15
CA GLN A 467 7.57 -44.17 -11.63
C GLN A 467 6.27 -43.50 -11.15
N PRO A 468 5.09 -44.17 -11.11
CA PRO A 468 3.88 -43.53 -10.62
C PRO A 468 3.95 -43.12 -9.14
N ALA A 469 4.57 -43.94 -8.31
CA ALA A 469 4.75 -43.63 -6.88
C ALA A 469 5.69 -42.44 -6.67
N VAL A 470 6.79 -42.37 -7.43
CA VAL A 470 7.73 -41.23 -7.40
C VAL A 470 7.07 -39.95 -7.90
N ALA A 471 6.26 -40.02 -8.97
CA ALA A 471 5.53 -38.87 -9.50
C ALA A 471 4.51 -38.33 -8.50
N THR A 472 3.73 -39.19 -7.85
CA THR A 472 2.80 -38.81 -6.78
C THR A 472 3.55 -38.18 -5.59
N GLY A 473 4.62 -38.84 -5.15
CA GLY A 473 5.44 -38.31 -4.05
C GLY A 473 6.06 -36.95 -4.35
N LEU A 474 6.53 -36.71 -5.59
CA LEU A 474 7.04 -35.40 -6.00
C LEU A 474 5.94 -34.34 -6.03
N ARG A 475 4.78 -34.68 -6.61
CA ARG A 475 3.61 -33.81 -6.65
C ARG A 475 3.21 -33.36 -5.25
N ASP A 476 3.05 -34.31 -4.33
CA ASP A 476 2.66 -34.04 -2.95
C ASP A 476 3.75 -33.26 -2.20
N CYS A 477 5.02 -33.58 -2.42
CA CYS A 477 6.15 -32.81 -1.87
C CYS A 477 6.14 -31.36 -2.36
N LEU A 478 5.97 -31.10 -3.66
CA LEU A 478 5.95 -29.74 -4.18
C LEU A 478 4.73 -28.97 -3.71
N HIS A 479 3.55 -29.62 -3.67
CA HIS A 479 2.34 -29.04 -3.09
C HIS A 479 2.57 -28.60 -1.64
N ASP A 480 3.03 -29.53 -0.79
CA ASP A 480 3.19 -29.27 0.64
C ASP A 480 4.32 -28.28 0.92
N ARG A 481 5.40 -28.29 0.09
CA ARG A 481 6.51 -27.37 0.24
C ARG A 481 6.11 -25.91 0.01
N VAL A 482 5.25 -25.63 -0.95
CA VAL A 482 4.75 -24.25 -1.19
C VAL A 482 3.57 -23.89 -0.29
N ALA A 483 2.89 -24.90 0.29
CA ALA A 483 1.87 -24.70 1.32
C ALA A 483 2.48 -24.42 2.70
N GLU A 484 3.71 -24.93 2.93
CA GLU A 484 4.39 -24.82 4.22
C GLU A 484 4.65 -23.34 4.58
N ASN A 485 4.33 -23.00 5.80
CA ASN A 485 4.46 -21.64 6.31
C ASN A 485 5.89 -21.34 6.80
N ASP A 486 6.58 -22.35 7.32
CA ASP A 486 7.95 -22.23 7.81
C ASP A 486 8.95 -22.74 6.76
N PRO A 487 9.84 -21.88 6.24
CA PRO A 487 10.81 -22.27 5.21
C PRO A 487 11.81 -23.34 5.67
N ASP A 488 12.04 -23.45 6.97
CA ASP A 488 13.01 -24.39 7.56
C ASP A 488 12.40 -25.79 7.77
N VAL A 489 11.07 -25.90 7.72
CA VAL A 489 10.38 -27.17 7.84
C VAL A 489 10.38 -27.89 6.49
N VAL A 490 10.89 -29.12 6.47
CA VAL A 490 10.79 -30.01 5.32
C VAL A 490 9.55 -30.89 5.49
N PRO A 491 8.52 -30.74 4.65
CA PRO A 491 7.30 -31.57 4.73
C PRO A 491 7.61 -33.07 4.72
N ALA A 492 6.79 -33.83 5.40
CA ALA A 492 6.95 -35.31 5.46
C ALA A 492 6.92 -35.96 4.07
N SER A 493 6.11 -35.42 3.16
CA SER A 493 6.03 -35.83 1.76
C SER A 493 7.34 -35.67 0.98
N CYS A 494 8.22 -34.73 1.41
CA CYS A 494 9.52 -34.49 0.79
C CYS A 494 10.67 -35.36 1.32
N GLN A 495 10.49 -36.02 2.47
CA GLN A 495 11.56 -36.80 3.12
C GLN A 495 11.95 -38.06 2.34
N SER A 496 11.04 -38.58 1.52
CA SER A 496 11.27 -39.78 0.67
C SER A 496 11.83 -39.45 -0.72
N SER A 497 11.92 -38.18 -1.10
CA SER A 497 12.38 -37.72 -2.39
C SER A 497 13.91 -37.73 -2.44
N GLY A 498 14.51 -38.86 -2.79
CA GLY A 498 15.96 -38.96 -3.03
C GLY A 498 16.44 -37.96 -4.09
N SER A 499 17.70 -37.56 -4.04
CA SER A 499 18.33 -36.69 -5.05
C SER A 499 18.53 -37.43 -6.37
N LEU A 500 17.49 -37.54 -7.19
CA LEU A 500 17.58 -38.11 -8.51
C LEU A 500 18.12 -37.08 -9.52
N PRO A 501 19.04 -37.44 -10.42
CA PRO A 501 19.54 -36.55 -11.45
C PRO A 501 18.38 -35.97 -12.29
N GLY A 502 18.40 -34.64 -12.51
CA GLY A 502 17.38 -33.94 -13.30
C GLY A 502 16.07 -33.62 -12.58
N LEU A 503 15.74 -34.32 -11.48
CA LEU A 503 14.46 -34.12 -10.75
C LEU A 503 14.39 -32.73 -10.08
N GLN A 504 15.53 -32.24 -9.59
CA GLN A 504 15.59 -30.91 -8.98
C GLN A 504 15.32 -29.79 -10.02
N ALA A 505 15.91 -29.89 -11.21
CA ALA A 505 15.66 -28.92 -12.29
C ALA A 505 14.18 -28.93 -12.70
N TYR A 506 13.60 -30.11 -12.89
CA TYR A 506 12.18 -30.28 -13.17
C TYR A 506 11.31 -29.67 -12.05
N ALA A 507 11.60 -29.96 -10.78
CA ALA A 507 10.86 -29.43 -9.63
C ALA A 507 10.87 -27.89 -9.59
N VAL A 508 12.01 -27.26 -9.87
CA VAL A 508 12.14 -25.80 -9.95
C VAL A 508 11.30 -25.25 -11.10
N GLU A 509 11.30 -25.90 -12.26
CA GLU A 509 10.53 -25.48 -13.42
C GLU A 509 9.01 -25.56 -13.16
N GLN A 510 8.52 -26.68 -12.60
CA GLN A 510 7.11 -26.84 -12.25
C GLN A 510 6.66 -25.85 -11.16
N THR A 511 7.53 -25.58 -10.19
CA THR A 511 7.25 -24.56 -9.16
C THR A 511 7.13 -23.16 -9.79
N ARG A 512 8.02 -22.78 -10.71
CA ARG A 512 7.94 -21.51 -11.45
C ARG A 512 6.65 -21.39 -12.26
N ALA A 513 6.28 -22.46 -12.97
CA ALA A 513 5.02 -22.50 -13.72
C ALA A 513 3.79 -22.36 -12.81
N GLY A 514 3.79 -23.01 -11.64
CA GLY A 514 2.75 -22.85 -10.62
C GLY A 514 2.64 -21.41 -10.09
N PHE A 515 3.79 -20.74 -9.83
CA PHE A 515 3.82 -19.31 -9.47
C PHE A 515 3.25 -18.42 -10.57
N GLN A 516 3.53 -18.76 -11.84
CA GLN A 516 2.99 -18.06 -13.01
C GLN A 516 1.47 -18.17 -13.05
N ASP A 517 0.91 -19.37 -12.92
CA ASP A 517 -0.54 -19.60 -12.94
C ASP A 517 -1.24 -18.96 -11.75
N ALA A 518 -0.66 -19.04 -10.55
CA ALA A 518 -1.17 -18.34 -9.39
C ALA A 518 -1.19 -16.82 -9.60
N THR A 519 -0.15 -16.26 -10.25
CA THR A 519 -0.08 -14.83 -10.61
C THR A 519 -1.17 -14.46 -11.59
N ILE A 520 -1.39 -15.24 -12.66
CA ILE A 520 -2.43 -15.01 -13.67
C ILE A 520 -3.81 -15.00 -13.01
N ARG A 521 -4.13 -16.01 -12.19
CA ARG A 521 -5.43 -16.13 -11.52
C ARG A 521 -5.67 -14.97 -10.52
N THR A 522 -4.67 -14.62 -9.70
CA THR A 522 -4.79 -13.52 -8.75
C THR A 522 -4.88 -12.17 -9.46
N THR A 523 -4.16 -12.00 -10.57
CA THR A 523 -4.27 -10.82 -11.45
C THR A 523 -5.67 -10.73 -12.06
N GLY A 524 -6.32 -11.86 -12.39
CA GLY A 524 -7.72 -11.89 -12.80
C GLY A 524 -8.66 -11.31 -11.75
N VAL A 525 -8.45 -11.61 -10.46
CA VAL A 525 -9.21 -11.00 -9.35
C VAL A 525 -8.95 -9.48 -9.27
N THR A 526 -7.72 -9.05 -9.48
CA THR A 526 -7.40 -7.60 -9.55
C THR A 526 -8.17 -6.91 -10.69
N VAL A 527 -8.27 -7.54 -11.86
CA VAL A 527 -9.08 -7.04 -12.99
C VAL A 527 -10.54 -6.84 -12.55
N VAL A 528 -11.12 -7.82 -11.83
CA VAL A 528 -12.50 -7.73 -11.32
C VAL A 528 -12.63 -6.56 -10.32
N LEU A 529 -11.68 -6.40 -9.40
CA LEU A 529 -11.68 -5.28 -8.44
C LEU A 529 -11.57 -3.92 -9.15
N LEU A 530 -10.71 -3.80 -10.15
CA LEU A 530 -10.59 -2.57 -10.95
C LEU A 530 -11.87 -2.29 -11.76
N LEU A 531 -12.51 -3.30 -12.32
CA LEU A 531 -13.83 -3.16 -12.98
C LEU A 531 -14.92 -2.74 -11.98
N LEU A 532 -14.87 -3.26 -10.74
CA LEU A 532 -15.75 -2.83 -9.67
C LEU A 532 -15.50 -1.35 -9.33
N ALA A 533 -14.24 -0.93 -9.17
CA ALA A 533 -13.88 0.48 -8.95
C ALA A 533 -14.34 1.37 -10.10
N PHE A 534 -14.19 0.92 -11.36
CA PHE A 534 -14.71 1.58 -12.55
C PHE A 534 -16.24 1.72 -12.47
N GLY A 535 -16.96 0.64 -12.16
CA GLY A 535 -18.42 0.67 -11.99
C GLY A 535 -18.87 1.60 -10.86
N LEU A 536 -18.22 1.53 -9.69
CA LEU A 536 -18.48 2.41 -8.56
C LEU A 536 -18.19 3.89 -8.88
N SER A 537 -17.27 4.18 -9.78
CA SER A 537 -16.96 5.55 -10.21
C SER A 537 -18.18 6.30 -10.77
N PHE A 538 -19.21 5.59 -11.26
CA PHE A 538 -20.46 6.21 -11.72
C PHE A 538 -21.27 6.85 -10.61
N LEU A 539 -21.01 6.51 -9.34
CA LEU A 539 -21.60 7.17 -8.17
C LEU A 539 -21.05 8.59 -7.96
N LEU A 540 -19.88 8.89 -8.51
CA LEU A 540 -19.21 10.18 -8.37
C LEU A 540 -19.84 11.25 -9.29
N PRO A 541 -19.79 12.54 -8.90
CA PRO A 541 -20.27 13.63 -9.75
C PRO A 541 -19.41 13.76 -11.03
N LYS A 542 -20.01 14.29 -12.08
CA LYS A 542 -19.34 14.42 -13.39
C LYS A 542 -18.15 15.37 -13.38
N ARG A 543 -18.19 16.42 -12.57
CA ARG A 543 -17.16 17.47 -12.45
C ARG A 543 -17.00 17.91 -11.00
N ALA A 544 -15.80 18.36 -10.64
CA ALA A 544 -15.45 18.92 -9.34
C ALA A 544 -15.86 20.40 -9.20
N ARG A 545 -16.99 20.83 -9.76
CA ARG A 545 -17.50 22.19 -9.51
C ARG A 545 -18.46 22.18 -8.32
N PRO A 546 -18.40 23.20 -7.42
CA PRO A 546 -19.51 23.46 -6.52
C PRO A 546 -20.76 23.64 -7.40
N GLU A 547 -21.84 22.93 -7.11
CA GLU A 547 -23.14 23.35 -7.60
C GLU A 547 -23.34 24.75 -7.02
N GLU A 548 -23.36 25.78 -7.88
CA GLU A 548 -23.96 27.05 -7.52
C GLU A 548 -25.35 26.68 -6.97
N ALA A 549 -25.53 26.90 -5.69
CA ALA A 549 -26.82 26.70 -5.04
C ALA A 549 -27.81 27.57 -5.82
N GLY A 550 -28.61 26.94 -6.67
CA GLY A 550 -29.70 27.59 -7.38
C GLY A 550 -30.62 28.21 -6.35
N HIS A 551 -30.84 29.49 -6.52
CA HIS A 551 -31.75 30.37 -5.78
C HIS A 551 -33.13 29.79 -5.53
#